data_93938fd39c008d34c9962bd8ce9a39f4
#
_entry.id   93938fd39c008d34c9962bd8ce9a39f4
#
_cell.length_a   1.000
_cell.length_b   1.000
_cell.length_c   1.000
_cell.angle_alpha   90.00
_cell.angle_beta   90.00
_cell.angle_gamma   90.00
#
_symmetry.space_group_name_H-M   'P 1'
#
loop_
_entity.id
_entity.type
_entity.pdbx_description
1 polymer ?
#
loop_
_entity_poly.entity_id
_entity_poly.type
_entity_poly.pdbx_seq_one_letter_code
_entity_poly.pdbx_strand_id
1 'polypeptide(L)'
;MNREFIQSIKYLFFRFLLRRQFLLGKENRFGLKFKFKIEDVVGRRIFKLGKYERDISDFVANNIEFKDGDIALDIGANIGWYSILLNTLMPESGQIYAFEPDPLNFSLLSENILLNKAGNIHAVNKAISDKKESKKLYLYSNRNLGRHSLLESEQGDGVDVEAVQLDQYLLESHVDLSRVKFAKVDIEGYEFYALSGATKVLDYIECLVCEFVPDRMRQGGVDPQDLINLLENKGFYPSIHKAGQLCSVTSAELLNGPACDIVWLKR
;
A
#
# COMPACT_ATOMS: atom_id res chain seq x y z
N MET A 1 20.36 14.99 -22.89
CA MET A 1 20.08 15.49 -21.52
C MET A 1 19.21 14.45 -20.82
N ASN A 2 19.60 13.96 -19.62
CA ASN A 2 18.89 12.86 -18.93
C ASN A 2 17.46 13.32 -18.59
N ARG A 3 16.45 12.45 -18.79
CA ARG A 3 15.03 12.72 -18.48
C ARG A 3 14.84 13.22 -17.04
N GLU A 4 15.51 12.58 -16.10
CA GLU A 4 15.43 12.95 -14.67
C GLU A 4 15.85 14.40 -14.42
N PHE A 5 16.90 14.86 -15.08
CA PHE A 5 17.37 16.23 -15.01
C PHE A 5 16.31 17.22 -15.53
N ILE A 6 15.73 16.92 -16.70
CA ILE A 6 14.68 17.76 -17.31
C ILE A 6 13.45 17.81 -16.39
N GLN A 7 13.00 16.67 -15.87
CA GLN A 7 11.84 16.62 -14.98
C GLN A 7 12.13 17.30 -13.63
N SER A 8 13.37 17.26 -13.14
CA SER A 8 13.75 17.98 -11.94
C SER A 8 13.66 19.49 -12.12
N ILE A 9 14.11 20.03 -13.25
CA ILE A 9 13.97 21.46 -13.58
C ILE A 9 12.49 21.82 -13.68
N LYS A 10 11.69 21.05 -14.40
CA LYS A 10 10.22 21.28 -14.48
C LYS A 10 9.56 21.27 -13.13
N TYR A 11 9.91 20.30 -12.25
CA TYR A 11 9.40 20.23 -10.89
C TYR A 11 9.71 21.51 -10.11
N LEU A 12 10.95 21.99 -10.13
CA LEU A 12 11.35 23.22 -9.45
C LEU A 12 10.61 24.46 -10.01
N PHE A 13 10.45 24.53 -11.32
CA PHE A 13 9.68 25.58 -12.00
C PHE A 13 8.22 25.59 -11.53
N PHE A 14 7.54 24.44 -11.53
CA PHE A 14 6.16 24.33 -11.06
C PHE A 14 6.02 24.67 -9.58
N ARG A 15 6.96 24.21 -8.76
CA ARG A 15 6.94 24.42 -7.31
C ARG A 15 7.19 25.88 -6.91
N PHE A 16 8.24 26.47 -7.41
CA PHE A 16 8.72 27.76 -6.92
C PHE A 16 8.24 28.93 -7.77
N LEU A 17 8.17 28.80 -9.09
CA LEU A 17 7.75 29.89 -9.96
C LEU A 17 6.24 29.93 -10.16
N LEU A 18 5.61 28.77 -10.46
CA LEU A 18 4.17 28.71 -10.66
C LEU A 18 3.39 28.40 -9.37
N ARG A 19 4.06 28.08 -8.27
CA ARG A 19 3.45 27.77 -6.96
C ARG A 19 2.28 26.78 -7.04
N ARG A 20 2.40 25.77 -7.92
CA ARG A 20 1.38 24.74 -8.05
C ARG A 20 1.32 23.90 -6.78
N GLN A 21 0.10 23.57 -6.35
CA GLN A 21 -0.11 22.66 -5.22
C GLN A 21 -0.11 21.20 -5.65
N PHE A 22 -0.59 20.91 -6.86
CA PHE A 22 -0.70 19.57 -7.42
C PHE A 22 -0.03 19.50 -8.79
N LEU A 23 0.53 18.31 -9.10
CA LEU A 23 1.09 17.99 -10.41
C LEU A 23 0.53 16.65 -10.90
N LEU A 24 0.73 16.42 -12.20
CA LEU A 24 0.48 15.13 -12.85
C LEU A 24 1.80 14.47 -13.19
N GLY A 25 2.01 13.24 -12.70
CA GLY A 25 3.11 12.37 -13.07
C GLY A 25 2.63 11.25 -14.00
N LYS A 26 3.55 10.70 -14.78
CA LYS A 26 3.29 9.53 -15.61
C LYS A 26 4.36 8.49 -15.37
N GLU A 27 3.91 7.29 -15.06
CA GLU A 27 4.74 6.10 -14.95
C GLU A 27 5.13 5.62 -16.36
N ASN A 28 6.33 4.98 -16.49
CA ASN A 28 6.95 4.74 -17.80
C ASN A 28 6.62 3.39 -18.42
N ARG A 29 6.35 2.35 -17.61
CA ARG A 29 6.16 0.97 -18.09
C ARG A 29 4.75 0.73 -18.57
N PHE A 30 3.77 1.08 -17.72
CA PHE A 30 2.33 0.86 -17.96
C PHE A 30 1.61 2.12 -18.41
N GLY A 31 2.30 3.28 -18.39
CA GLY A 31 1.72 4.56 -18.78
C GLY A 31 0.75 5.18 -17.79
N LEU A 32 0.73 4.68 -16.54
CA LEU A 32 -0.17 5.10 -15.46
C LEU A 32 0.03 6.57 -15.13
N LYS A 33 -1.07 7.26 -14.82
CA LYS A 33 -1.08 8.70 -14.55
C LYS A 33 -1.46 8.94 -13.10
N PHE A 34 -0.73 9.83 -12.42
CA PHE A 34 -1.00 10.15 -11.03
C PHE A 34 -1.02 11.65 -10.81
N LYS A 35 -2.13 12.14 -10.24
CA LYS A 35 -2.20 13.45 -9.59
C LYS A 35 -1.67 13.31 -8.18
N PHE A 36 -0.84 14.24 -7.76
CA PHE A 36 -0.21 14.21 -6.44
C PHE A 36 0.06 15.62 -5.93
N LYS A 37 0.15 15.77 -4.60
CA LYS A 37 0.58 17.02 -3.96
C LYS A 37 2.06 17.24 -4.26
N ILE A 38 2.43 18.45 -4.73
CA ILE A 38 3.80 18.73 -5.19
C ILE A 38 4.88 18.49 -4.13
N GLU A 39 4.52 18.59 -2.85
CA GLU A 39 5.44 18.37 -1.74
C GLU A 39 5.64 16.89 -1.41
N ASP A 40 4.71 16.02 -1.87
CA ASP A 40 4.74 14.60 -1.57
C ASP A 40 5.91 13.87 -2.22
N VAL A 41 6.49 12.91 -1.47
CA VAL A 41 7.67 12.14 -1.89
C VAL A 41 7.30 11.12 -2.98
N VAL A 42 6.16 10.42 -2.84
CA VAL A 42 5.69 9.39 -3.77
C VAL A 42 5.48 10.00 -5.16
N GLY A 43 4.62 11.01 -5.23
CA GLY A 43 4.30 11.70 -6.47
C GLY A 43 5.53 12.36 -7.11
N ARG A 44 6.43 12.92 -6.31
CA ARG A 44 7.69 13.50 -6.79
C ARG A 44 8.59 12.44 -7.44
N ARG A 45 8.68 11.22 -6.88
CA ARG A 45 9.44 10.12 -7.49
C ARG A 45 8.83 9.68 -8.80
N ILE A 46 7.50 9.50 -8.86
CA ILE A 46 6.78 9.19 -10.09
C ILE A 46 7.04 10.25 -11.16
N PHE A 47 6.93 11.54 -10.81
CA PHE A 47 7.12 12.64 -11.75
C PHE A 47 8.55 12.69 -12.32
N LYS A 48 9.56 12.60 -11.45
CA LYS A 48 10.97 12.71 -11.83
C LYS A 48 11.49 11.46 -12.51
N LEU A 49 11.21 10.30 -11.95
CA LEU A 49 11.80 9.02 -12.36
C LEU A 49 10.88 8.20 -13.26
N GLY A 50 9.56 8.47 -13.25
CA GLY A 50 8.55 7.66 -13.93
C GLY A 50 8.43 6.25 -13.38
N LYS A 51 8.73 6.07 -12.08
CA LYS A 51 8.66 4.79 -11.36
C LYS A 51 8.56 5.04 -9.86
N TYR A 52 7.94 4.09 -9.17
CA TYR A 52 7.88 4.03 -7.71
C TYR A 52 8.00 2.57 -7.29
N GLU A 53 8.64 2.28 -6.16
CA GLU A 53 8.82 0.93 -5.58
C GLU A 53 9.05 -0.18 -6.62
N ARG A 54 10.07 0.03 -7.47
CA ARG A 54 10.27 -0.76 -8.68
C ARG A 54 10.38 -2.25 -8.40
N ASP A 55 11.10 -2.63 -7.35
CA ASP A 55 11.39 -4.05 -7.08
C ASP A 55 10.10 -4.81 -6.74
N ILE A 56 9.23 -4.25 -5.91
CA ILE A 56 7.94 -4.88 -5.57
C ILE A 56 6.94 -4.73 -6.72
N SER A 57 6.89 -3.58 -7.39
CA SER A 57 6.03 -3.39 -8.57
C SER A 57 6.38 -4.36 -9.69
N ASP A 58 7.68 -4.59 -9.94
CA ASP A 58 8.15 -5.57 -10.93
C ASP A 58 7.86 -7.01 -10.47
N PHE A 59 7.99 -7.31 -9.17
CA PHE A 59 7.59 -8.60 -8.61
C PHE A 59 6.11 -8.87 -8.86
N VAL A 60 5.22 -7.97 -8.46
CA VAL A 60 3.77 -8.11 -8.63
C VAL A 60 3.42 -8.31 -10.11
N ALA A 61 3.98 -7.47 -10.99
CA ALA A 61 3.67 -7.48 -12.41
C ALA A 61 4.19 -8.73 -13.17
N ASN A 62 5.21 -9.41 -12.64
CA ASN A 62 5.83 -10.54 -13.34
C ASN A 62 5.52 -11.90 -12.70
N ASN A 63 5.04 -11.93 -11.45
CA ASN A 63 4.89 -13.19 -10.70
C ASN A 63 3.47 -13.44 -10.20
N ILE A 64 2.58 -12.44 -10.23
CA ILE A 64 1.19 -12.64 -9.81
C ILE A 64 0.32 -12.77 -11.05
N GLU A 65 -0.33 -13.91 -11.18
CA GLU A 65 -1.29 -14.19 -12.25
C GLU A 65 -2.70 -14.17 -11.67
N PHE A 66 -3.52 -13.23 -12.16
CA PHE A 66 -4.92 -13.11 -11.76
C PHE A 66 -5.84 -13.80 -12.77
N LYS A 67 -6.89 -14.41 -12.25
CA LYS A 67 -7.95 -15.09 -13.01
C LYS A 67 -9.24 -14.29 -12.98
N ASP A 68 -10.18 -14.67 -13.82
CA ASP A 68 -11.51 -14.06 -13.86
C ASP A 68 -12.19 -14.10 -12.48
N GLY A 69 -12.64 -12.94 -12.02
CA GLY A 69 -13.30 -12.74 -10.75
C GLY A 69 -12.40 -12.79 -9.52
N ASP A 70 -11.07 -12.85 -9.67
CA ASP A 70 -10.17 -12.71 -8.53
C ASP A 70 -10.24 -11.30 -7.92
N ILE A 71 -9.93 -11.24 -6.64
CA ILE A 71 -9.96 -10.01 -5.85
C ILE A 71 -8.57 -9.73 -5.29
N ALA A 72 -8.16 -8.46 -5.36
CA ALA A 72 -6.96 -7.97 -4.72
C ALA A 72 -7.29 -6.89 -3.67
N LEU A 73 -6.48 -6.84 -2.62
CA LEU A 73 -6.58 -5.83 -1.56
C LEU A 73 -5.35 -4.92 -1.60
N ASP A 74 -5.59 -3.61 -1.42
CA ASP A 74 -4.56 -2.59 -1.27
C ASP A 74 -4.84 -1.80 0.01
N ILE A 75 -4.13 -2.16 1.10
CA ILE A 75 -4.34 -1.63 2.44
C ILE A 75 -3.25 -0.60 2.73
N GLY A 76 -3.64 0.68 2.86
CA GLY A 76 -2.74 1.81 2.82
C GLY A 76 -2.50 2.28 1.38
N ALA A 77 -3.59 2.37 0.59
CA ALA A 77 -3.51 2.62 -0.85
C ALA A 77 -2.89 3.99 -1.22
N ASN A 78 -2.79 4.92 -0.28
CA ASN A 78 -2.22 6.24 -0.49
C ASN A 78 -2.87 6.93 -1.71
N ILE A 79 -2.10 7.38 -2.68
CA ILE A 79 -2.61 7.98 -3.94
C ILE A 79 -2.97 6.93 -5.01
N GLY A 80 -2.94 5.63 -4.68
CA GLY A 80 -3.40 4.52 -5.52
C GLY A 80 -2.34 3.88 -6.41
N TRP A 81 -1.05 3.89 -6.01
CA TRP A 81 0.00 3.30 -6.83
C TRP A 81 -0.27 1.82 -7.12
N TYR A 82 -0.42 1.00 -6.07
CA TYR A 82 -0.70 -0.43 -6.23
C TYR A 82 -2.10 -0.70 -6.76
N SER A 83 -3.11 0.03 -6.30
CA SER A 83 -4.47 -0.12 -6.82
C SER A 83 -4.55 0.01 -8.34
N ILE A 84 -3.91 1.05 -8.91
CA ILE A 84 -3.94 1.32 -10.35
C ILE A 84 -3.02 0.34 -11.11
N LEU A 85 -1.88 -0.07 -10.52
CA LEU A 85 -1.04 -1.11 -11.09
C LEU A 85 -1.81 -2.43 -11.19
N LEU A 86 -2.44 -2.88 -10.11
CA LEU A 86 -3.26 -4.10 -10.06
C LEU A 86 -4.38 -4.07 -11.10
N ASN A 87 -5.04 -2.93 -11.29
CA ASN A 87 -6.06 -2.78 -12.34
C ASN A 87 -5.53 -3.09 -13.74
N THR A 88 -4.25 -2.85 -14.02
CA THR A 88 -3.66 -3.18 -15.34
C THR A 88 -3.26 -4.62 -15.49
N LEU A 89 -3.16 -5.35 -14.39
CA LEU A 89 -2.73 -6.76 -14.35
C LEU A 89 -3.90 -7.73 -14.25
N MET A 90 -5.04 -7.26 -13.73
CA MET A 90 -6.22 -8.08 -13.51
C MET A 90 -7.10 -8.14 -14.75
N PRO A 91 -7.81 -9.27 -14.95
CA PRO A 91 -8.92 -9.35 -15.92
C PRO A 91 -9.99 -8.30 -15.64
N GLU A 92 -10.80 -7.97 -16.64
CA GLU A 92 -11.89 -6.97 -16.52
C GLU A 92 -12.91 -7.32 -15.41
N SER A 93 -13.12 -8.62 -15.16
CA SER A 93 -13.99 -9.14 -14.10
C SER A 93 -13.35 -9.11 -12.70
N GLY A 94 -12.05 -8.87 -12.58
CA GLY A 94 -11.35 -8.79 -11.31
C GLY A 94 -11.70 -7.51 -10.55
N GLN A 95 -11.62 -7.53 -9.23
CA GLN A 95 -11.96 -6.40 -8.37
C GLN A 95 -10.81 -6.05 -7.42
N ILE A 96 -10.67 -4.78 -7.09
CA ILE A 96 -9.66 -4.28 -6.17
C ILE A 96 -10.35 -3.48 -5.07
N TYR A 97 -10.10 -3.83 -3.81
CA TYR A 97 -10.53 -3.04 -2.66
C TYR A 97 -9.34 -2.26 -2.11
N ALA A 98 -9.40 -0.94 -2.22
CA ALA A 98 -8.34 -0.01 -1.87
C ALA A 98 -8.74 0.81 -0.63
N PHE A 99 -8.04 0.59 0.49
CA PHE A 99 -8.32 1.24 1.76
C PHE A 99 -7.30 2.34 2.03
N GLU A 100 -7.81 3.56 2.22
CA GLU A 100 -6.99 4.73 2.53
C GLU A 100 -7.72 5.63 3.54
N PRO A 101 -7.23 5.72 4.79
CA PRO A 101 -7.90 6.49 5.83
C PRO A 101 -7.71 8.01 5.71
N ASP A 102 -6.56 8.50 5.20
CA ASP A 102 -6.31 9.93 5.09
C ASP A 102 -7.24 10.58 4.06
N PRO A 103 -8.05 11.61 4.44
CA PRO A 103 -9.02 12.20 3.51
C PRO A 103 -8.39 12.83 2.25
N LEU A 104 -7.17 13.39 2.36
CA LEU A 104 -6.47 13.99 1.22
C LEU A 104 -5.96 12.91 0.26
N ASN A 105 -5.29 11.88 0.80
CA ASN A 105 -4.82 10.76 0.00
C ASN A 105 -6.00 10.02 -0.66
N PHE A 106 -7.09 9.80 0.08
CA PHE A 106 -8.31 9.21 -0.47
C PHE A 106 -8.92 10.03 -1.61
N SER A 107 -8.93 11.36 -1.48
CA SER A 107 -9.38 12.24 -2.58
C SER A 107 -8.47 12.08 -3.81
N LEU A 108 -7.15 12.02 -3.61
CA LEU A 108 -6.18 11.81 -4.70
C LEU A 108 -6.29 10.39 -5.29
N LEU A 109 -6.47 9.36 -4.48
CA LEU A 109 -6.77 8.00 -4.92
C LEU A 109 -7.98 7.97 -5.85
N SER A 110 -9.09 8.58 -5.41
CA SER A 110 -10.34 8.63 -6.19
C SER A 110 -10.15 9.35 -7.52
N GLU A 111 -9.45 10.50 -7.54
CA GLU A 111 -9.14 11.21 -8.77
C GLU A 111 -8.21 10.39 -9.69
N ASN A 112 -7.24 9.66 -9.13
CA ASN A 112 -6.31 8.84 -9.89
C ASN A 112 -7.00 7.59 -10.50
N ILE A 113 -7.97 7.02 -9.81
CA ILE A 113 -8.85 5.96 -10.36
C ILE A 113 -9.57 6.48 -11.62
N LEU A 114 -10.19 7.64 -11.53
CA LEU A 114 -10.88 8.27 -12.67
C LEU A 114 -9.92 8.61 -13.81
N LEU A 115 -8.73 9.15 -13.48
CA LEU A 115 -7.71 9.54 -14.44
C LEU A 115 -7.20 8.35 -15.27
N ASN A 116 -7.18 7.15 -14.68
CA ASN A 116 -6.74 5.91 -15.31
C ASN A 116 -7.90 5.04 -15.82
N LYS A 117 -9.14 5.48 -15.65
CA LYS A 117 -10.36 4.72 -16.03
C LYS A 117 -10.45 3.34 -15.37
N ALA A 118 -9.97 3.23 -14.15
CA ALA A 118 -9.89 1.99 -13.40
C ALA A 118 -11.21 1.71 -12.66
N GLY A 119 -12.25 1.29 -13.40
CA GLY A 119 -13.61 1.17 -12.90
C GLY A 119 -13.86 -0.01 -11.96
N ASN A 120 -12.93 -0.96 -11.85
CA ASN A 120 -13.00 -2.13 -10.97
C ASN A 120 -12.32 -1.91 -9.60
N ILE A 121 -11.92 -0.67 -9.28
CA ILE A 121 -11.35 -0.31 -7.98
C ILE A 121 -12.43 0.28 -7.08
N HIS A 122 -12.64 -0.35 -5.93
CA HIS A 122 -13.50 0.08 -4.84
C HIS A 122 -12.65 0.84 -3.81
N ALA A 123 -12.62 2.16 -3.90
CA ALA A 123 -11.91 2.99 -2.93
C ALA A 123 -12.73 3.15 -1.65
N VAL A 124 -12.09 2.93 -0.49
CA VAL A 124 -12.72 2.91 0.83
C VAL A 124 -11.97 3.84 1.77
N ASN A 125 -12.63 4.91 2.24
CA ASN A 125 -12.02 5.86 3.18
C ASN A 125 -12.12 5.35 4.62
N LYS A 126 -11.39 4.29 4.92
CA LYS A 126 -11.32 3.67 6.25
C LYS A 126 -9.91 3.13 6.49
N ALA A 127 -9.52 3.08 7.76
CA ALA A 127 -8.38 2.32 8.21
C ALA A 127 -8.75 0.86 8.45
N ILE A 128 -7.78 -0.04 8.29
CA ILE A 128 -7.93 -1.45 8.69
C ILE A 128 -7.27 -1.65 10.06
N SER A 129 -7.98 -2.34 10.96
CA SER A 129 -7.57 -2.59 12.33
C SER A 129 -8.09 -3.95 12.81
N ASP A 130 -7.74 -4.31 14.04
CA ASP A 130 -8.23 -5.49 14.76
C ASP A 130 -9.69 -5.36 15.25
N LYS A 131 -10.23 -4.15 15.27
CA LYS A 131 -11.61 -3.85 15.73
C LYS A 131 -12.20 -2.63 15.06
N LYS A 132 -13.53 -2.49 15.13
CA LYS A 132 -14.24 -1.30 14.64
C LYS A 132 -14.21 -0.22 15.71
N GLU A 133 -13.59 0.92 15.40
CA GLU A 133 -13.49 2.06 16.31
C GLU A 133 -13.19 3.36 15.54
N SER A 134 -13.33 4.51 16.20
CA SER A 134 -12.71 5.75 15.71
C SER A 134 -11.29 5.82 16.24
N LYS A 135 -10.33 6.02 15.35
CA LYS A 135 -8.92 6.16 15.69
C LYS A 135 -8.35 7.48 15.18
N LYS A 136 -7.31 7.93 15.85
CA LYS A 136 -6.53 9.05 15.37
C LYS A 136 -5.45 8.57 14.40
N LEU A 137 -5.49 9.09 13.17
CA LEU A 137 -4.43 8.93 12.19
C LEU A 137 -3.43 10.09 12.39
N TYR A 138 -2.22 9.76 12.80
CA TYR A 138 -1.15 10.74 13.04
C TYR A 138 -0.45 11.10 11.73
N LEU A 139 -0.39 12.40 11.46
CA LEU A 139 0.18 12.94 10.23
C LEU A 139 1.68 13.18 10.43
N TYR A 140 2.51 12.43 9.77
CA TYR A 140 3.97 12.52 9.93
C TYR A 140 4.53 13.86 9.45
N SER A 141 4.16 14.29 8.26
CA SER A 141 4.46 15.65 7.74
C SER A 141 3.72 15.91 6.44
N ASN A 142 3.46 17.20 6.15
CA ASN A 142 2.90 17.63 4.86
C ASN A 142 3.79 17.32 3.63
N ARG A 143 5.03 16.85 3.84
CA ARG A 143 6.01 16.53 2.78
C ARG A 143 6.13 15.05 2.48
N ASN A 144 5.54 14.18 3.31
CA ASN A 144 5.55 12.75 3.10
C ASN A 144 4.20 12.17 3.54
N LEU A 145 3.23 12.23 2.65
CA LEU A 145 1.86 11.77 2.87
C LEU A 145 1.77 10.22 2.97
N GLY A 146 2.81 9.51 2.53
CA GLY A 146 2.89 8.05 2.63
C GLY A 146 3.25 7.53 4.02
N ARG A 147 3.57 8.41 4.98
CA ARG A 147 4.03 7.99 6.32
C ARG A 147 3.03 8.26 7.44
N HIS A 148 1.77 8.41 7.11
CA HIS A 148 0.71 8.53 8.11
C HIS A 148 0.49 7.17 8.78
N SER A 149 0.34 7.13 10.10
CA SER A 149 0.17 5.89 10.86
C SER A 149 -0.87 6.03 11.95
N LEU A 150 -1.50 4.92 12.31
CA LEU A 150 -2.36 4.82 13.50
C LEU A 150 -1.56 4.62 14.79
N LEU A 151 -0.24 4.45 14.70
CA LEU A 151 0.63 4.44 15.87
C LEU A 151 0.78 5.84 16.44
N GLU A 152 0.68 5.96 17.76
CA GLU A 152 0.81 7.25 18.45
C GLU A 152 2.17 7.90 18.16
N SER A 153 2.14 9.20 17.86
CA SER A 153 3.33 10.00 17.59
C SER A 153 3.33 11.23 18.47
N GLU A 154 4.44 11.48 19.16
CA GLU A 154 4.61 12.65 20.02
C GLU A 154 4.56 14.00 19.27
N GLN A 155 4.69 14.02 17.94
CA GLN A 155 4.89 15.20 17.12
C GLN A 155 3.77 15.52 16.14
N GLY A 156 2.66 14.78 16.15
CA GLY A 156 1.69 14.86 15.06
C GLY A 156 0.34 15.44 15.41
N ASP A 157 -0.10 16.43 14.61
CA ASP A 157 -1.53 16.66 14.44
C ASP A 157 -2.14 15.38 13.88
N GLY A 158 -3.29 14.97 14.40
CA GLY A 158 -4.00 13.77 13.94
C GLY A 158 -5.39 14.12 13.46
N VAL A 159 -5.90 13.32 12.55
CA VAL A 159 -7.27 13.36 12.09
C VAL A 159 -8.01 12.10 12.54
N ASP A 160 -9.24 12.25 13.01
CA ASP A 160 -10.05 11.10 13.41
C ASP A 160 -10.55 10.38 12.16
N VAL A 161 -10.30 9.06 12.12
CA VAL A 161 -10.68 8.17 11.00
C VAL A 161 -11.46 6.97 11.52
N GLU A 162 -12.34 6.45 10.70
CA GLU A 162 -13.02 5.19 11.00
C GLU A 162 -12.08 4.02 10.73
N ALA A 163 -11.85 3.17 11.73
CA ALA A 163 -11.14 1.91 11.60
C ALA A 163 -12.13 0.73 11.63
N VAL A 164 -11.89 -0.28 10.80
CA VAL A 164 -12.75 -1.47 10.68
C VAL A 164 -11.90 -2.73 10.62
N GLN A 165 -12.49 -3.87 11.04
CA GLN A 165 -11.90 -5.18 10.76
C GLN A 165 -12.09 -5.55 9.29
N LEU A 166 -11.04 -6.00 8.64
CA LEU A 166 -11.08 -6.35 7.23
C LEU A 166 -12.09 -7.45 6.93
N ASP A 167 -12.05 -8.55 7.71
CA ASP A 167 -12.99 -9.67 7.54
C ASP A 167 -14.44 -9.22 7.62
N GLN A 168 -14.77 -8.40 8.64
CA GLN A 168 -16.13 -7.92 8.82
C GLN A 168 -16.56 -7.00 7.68
N TYR A 169 -15.69 -6.06 7.28
CA TYR A 169 -15.99 -5.15 6.17
C TYR A 169 -16.27 -5.89 4.86
N LEU A 170 -15.41 -6.85 4.50
CA LEU A 170 -15.57 -7.63 3.27
C LEU A 170 -16.86 -8.46 3.28
N LEU A 171 -17.19 -9.09 4.41
CA LEU A 171 -18.45 -9.87 4.57
C LEU A 171 -19.69 -8.98 4.50
N GLU A 172 -19.69 -7.82 5.17
CA GLU A 172 -20.79 -6.84 5.11
C GLU A 172 -20.95 -6.24 3.70
N SER A 173 -19.87 -6.17 2.94
CA SER A 173 -19.86 -5.76 1.53
C SER A 173 -20.20 -6.90 0.56
N HIS A 174 -20.60 -8.08 1.05
CA HIS A 174 -20.91 -9.27 0.26
C HIS A 174 -19.76 -9.77 -0.64
N VAL A 175 -18.51 -9.55 -0.23
CA VAL A 175 -17.33 -10.02 -0.94
C VAL A 175 -17.12 -11.50 -0.68
N ASP A 176 -16.93 -12.27 -1.74
CA ASP A 176 -16.53 -13.68 -1.63
C ASP A 176 -15.05 -13.76 -1.26
N LEU A 177 -14.76 -14.06 0.03
CA LEU A 177 -13.40 -14.14 0.55
C LEU A 177 -12.55 -15.16 -0.20
N SER A 178 -13.15 -16.21 -0.75
CA SER A 178 -12.42 -17.27 -1.48
C SER A 178 -11.79 -16.77 -2.80
N ARG A 179 -12.24 -15.61 -3.27
CA ARG A 179 -11.73 -14.95 -4.47
C ARG A 179 -10.57 -13.98 -4.17
N VAL A 180 -10.29 -13.69 -2.91
CA VAL A 180 -9.18 -12.81 -2.53
C VAL A 180 -7.87 -13.55 -2.64
N LYS A 181 -7.04 -13.20 -3.64
CA LYS A 181 -5.79 -13.91 -3.98
C LYS A 181 -4.54 -13.15 -3.60
N PHE A 182 -4.62 -11.85 -3.58
CA PHE A 182 -3.48 -10.96 -3.32
C PHE A 182 -3.85 -9.87 -2.33
N ALA A 183 -2.89 -9.50 -1.48
CA ALA A 183 -2.97 -8.28 -0.69
C ALA A 183 -1.62 -7.55 -0.63
N LYS A 184 -1.65 -6.20 -0.75
CA LYS A 184 -0.56 -5.32 -0.32
C LYS A 184 -0.99 -4.67 0.98
N VAL A 185 -0.11 -4.68 1.98
CA VAL A 185 -0.32 -4.02 3.28
C VAL A 185 0.87 -3.12 3.56
N ASP A 186 0.62 -1.82 3.65
CA ASP A 186 1.65 -0.80 3.85
C ASP A 186 1.03 0.35 4.66
N ILE A 187 1.10 0.23 5.97
CA ILE A 187 0.42 1.11 6.93
C ILE A 187 1.32 1.55 8.07
N GLU A 188 2.62 1.53 7.76
CA GLU A 188 3.66 2.21 8.53
C GLU A 188 3.74 1.77 10.01
N GLY A 189 3.77 0.43 10.22
CA GLY A 189 3.97 -0.21 11.51
C GLY A 189 2.70 -0.71 12.19
N TYR A 190 1.51 -0.54 11.57
CA TYR A 190 0.23 -0.99 12.12
C TYR A 190 -0.25 -2.35 11.55
N GLU A 191 0.61 -3.04 10.79
CA GLU A 191 0.32 -4.24 10.01
C GLU A 191 -0.20 -5.39 10.87
N PHE A 192 0.37 -5.59 12.08
CA PHE A 192 -0.09 -6.63 12.99
C PHE A 192 -1.56 -6.47 13.39
N TYR A 193 -1.96 -5.27 13.76
CA TYR A 193 -3.35 -4.99 14.14
C TYR A 193 -4.30 -5.18 12.95
N ALA A 194 -3.92 -4.69 11.78
CA ALA A 194 -4.71 -4.86 10.56
C ALA A 194 -4.92 -6.33 10.20
N LEU A 195 -3.85 -7.12 10.21
CA LEU A 195 -3.89 -8.54 9.85
C LEU A 195 -4.52 -9.42 10.94
N SER A 196 -4.49 -8.99 12.21
CA SER A 196 -5.26 -9.63 13.28
C SER A 196 -6.77 -9.51 13.07
N GLY A 197 -7.25 -8.45 12.39
CA GLY A 197 -8.64 -8.28 11.97
C GLY A 197 -9.00 -8.95 10.64
N ALA A 198 -8.07 -9.70 10.02
CA ALA A 198 -8.17 -10.27 8.68
C ALA A 198 -8.01 -11.81 8.65
N THR A 199 -8.22 -12.46 9.79
CA THR A 199 -7.84 -13.89 9.96
C THR A 199 -8.59 -14.85 9.04
N LYS A 200 -9.81 -14.52 8.59
CA LYS A 200 -10.57 -15.36 7.65
C LYS A 200 -10.09 -15.16 6.22
N VAL A 201 -9.91 -13.91 5.77
CA VAL A 201 -9.47 -13.65 4.42
C VAL A 201 -8.03 -14.13 4.18
N LEU A 202 -7.18 -14.09 5.22
CA LEU A 202 -5.84 -14.67 5.17
C LEU A 202 -5.83 -16.16 4.81
N ASP A 203 -6.90 -16.91 5.04
CA ASP A 203 -6.99 -18.32 4.63
C ASP A 203 -7.01 -18.51 3.11
N TYR A 204 -7.42 -17.50 2.34
CA TYR A 204 -7.58 -17.52 0.89
C TYR A 204 -6.52 -16.78 0.10
N ILE A 205 -5.85 -15.80 0.72
CA ILE A 205 -4.75 -15.05 0.09
C ILE A 205 -3.59 -16.00 -0.21
N GLU A 206 -3.12 -15.98 -1.45
CA GLU A 206 -2.01 -16.80 -1.94
C GLU A 206 -0.68 -16.04 -1.85
N CYS A 207 -0.72 -14.73 -2.07
CA CYS A 207 0.44 -13.83 -1.95
C CYS A 207 0.06 -12.58 -1.19
N LEU A 208 0.82 -12.30 -0.13
CA LEU A 208 0.73 -11.08 0.66
C LEU A 208 2.06 -10.32 0.55
N VAL A 209 2.03 -9.07 0.11
CA VAL A 209 3.17 -8.15 0.21
C VAL A 209 2.90 -7.22 1.38
N CYS A 210 3.77 -7.29 2.39
CA CYS A 210 3.58 -6.55 3.63
C CYS A 210 4.85 -5.79 4.00
N GLU A 211 4.72 -4.48 4.28
CA GLU A 211 5.82 -3.72 4.85
C GLU A 211 6.12 -4.26 6.26
N PHE A 212 7.41 -4.41 6.59
CA PHE A 212 7.85 -4.90 7.89
C PHE A 212 8.85 -3.90 8.50
N VAL A 213 8.39 -3.19 9.53
CA VAL A 213 9.16 -2.14 10.21
C VAL A 213 9.27 -2.47 11.69
N PRO A 214 10.21 -3.36 12.10
CA PRO A 214 10.29 -3.87 13.46
C PRO A 214 10.33 -2.78 14.54
N ASP A 215 11.06 -1.70 14.30
CA ASP A 215 11.19 -0.62 15.29
C ASP A 215 9.87 0.13 15.51
N ARG A 216 9.09 0.36 14.46
CA ARG A 216 7.77 0.98 14.58
C ARG A 216 6.76 0.08 15.26
N MET A 217 6.79 -1.21 14.95
CA MET A 217 5.93 -2.20 15.61
C MET A 217 6.20 -2.21 17.12
N ARG A 218 7.49 -2.23 17.54
CA ARG A 218 7.87 -2.15 18.96
C ARG A 218 7.41 -0.83 19.62
N GLN A 219 7.54 0.30 18.92
CA GLN A 219 7.02 1.59 19.38
C GLN A 219 5.49 1.57 19.55
N GLY A 220 4.79 0.84 18.70
CA GLY A 220 3.35 0.60 18.77
C GLY A 220 2.93 -0.48 19.80
N GLY A 221 3.86 -1.00 20.60
CA GLY A 221 3.57 -2.00 21.62
C GLY A 221 3.40 -3.44 21.10
N VAL A 222 3.84 -3.71 19.88
CA VAL A 222 3.77 -5.03 19.23
C VAL A 222 5.17 -5.64 19.16
N ASP A 223 5.30 -6.90 19.57
CA ASP A 223 6.50 -7.66 19.23
C ASP A 223 6.43 -8.03 17.73
N PRO A 224 7.43 -7.65 16.91
CA PRO A 224 7.45 -8.02 15.49
C PRO A 224 7.35 -9.54 15.25
N GLN A 225 7.76 -10.36 16.22
CA GLN A 225 7.59 -11.81 16.18
C GLN A 225 6.11 -12.23 16.12
N ASP A 226 5.20 -11.45 16.69
CA ASP A 226 3.77 -11.77 16.68
C ASP A 226 3.19 -11.71 15.26
N LEU A 227 3.61 -10.74 14.44
CA LEU A 227 3.22 -10.68 13.02
C LEU A 227 3.77 -11.89 12.24
N ILE A 228 5.02 -12.25 12.48
CA ILE A 228 5.63 -13.43 11.85
C ILE A 228 4.84 -14.67 12.23
N ASN A 229 4.58 -14.89 13.52
CA ASN A 229 3.83 -16.05 14.02
C ASN A 229 2.40 -16.08 13.44
N LEU A 230 1.73 -14.94 13.36
CA LEU A 230 0.38 -14.85 12.77
C LEU A 230 0.38 -15.37 11.33
N LEU A 231 1.34 -14.91 10.51
CA LEU A 231 1.42 -15.27 9.11
C LEU A 231 1.90 -16.71 8.89
N GLU A 232 2.92 -17.16 9.64
CA GLU A 232 3.40 -18.55 9.58
C GLU A 232 2.30 -19.54 9.99
N ASN A 233 1.50 -19.24 11.03
CA ASN A 233 0.34 -20.04 11.44
C ASN A 233 -0.76 -20.09 10.37
N LYS A 234 -0.80 -19.12 9.45
CA LYS A 234 -1.69 -19.11 8.28
C LYS A 234 -1.07 -19.78 7.05
N GLY A 235 0.11 -20.38 7.19
CA GLY A 235 0.79 -21.12 6.13
C GLY A 235 1.60 -20.24 5.16
N PHE A 236 1.91 -19.00 5.55
CA PHE A 236 2.77 -18.14 4.75
C PHE A 236 4.24 -18.31 5.09
N TYR A 237 5.10 -18.15 4.08
CA TYR A 237 6.56 -18.18 4.19
C TYR A 237 7.16 -16.89 3.66
N PRO A 238 8.05 -16.24 4.44
CA PRO A 238 8.61 -14.96 4.06
C PRO A 238 9.72 -15.08 3.01
N SER A 239 9.72 -14.12 2.11
CA SER A 239 10.78 -13.93 1.11
C SER A 239 10.99 -12.44 0.86
N ILE A 240 12.19 -12.05 0.45
CA ILE A 240 12.52 -10.70 0.01
C ILE A 240 12.80 -10.74 -1.50
N HIS A 241 12.19 -9.82 -2.24
CA HIS A 241 12.49 -9.64 -3.65
C HIS A 241 13.72 -8.73 -3.81
N LYS A 242 14.82 -9.28 -4.35
CA LYS A 242 16.05 -8.53 -4.61
C LYS A 242 16.58 -8.88 -6.00
N ALA A 243 16.94 -7.84 -6.77
CA ALA A 243 17.54 -7.99 -8.10
C ALA A 243 16.76 -8.93 -9.05
N GLY A 244 15.44 -8.91 -8.99
CA GLY A 244 14.57 -9.74 -9.83
C GLY A 244 14.35 -11.18 -9.33
N GLN A 245 14.82 -11.52 -8.13
CA GLN A 245 14.69 -12.86 -7.55
C GLN A 245 14.06 -12.82 -6.16
N LEU A 246 13.27 -13.84 -5.85
CA LEU A 246 12.77 -14.10 -4.50
C LEU A 246 13.82 -14.89 -3.71
N CYS A 247 14.25 -14.31 -2.59
CA CYS A 247 15.18 -14.95 -1.65
C CYS A 247 14.40 -15.25 -0.36
N SER A 248 14.32 -16.52 0.02
CA SER A 248 13.75 -16.89 1.32
C SER A 248 14.55 -16.25 2.44
N VAL A 249 13.86 -15.82 3.49
CA VAL A 249 14.45 -15.21 4.68
C VAL A 249 13.94 -15.91 5.92
N THR A 250 14.74 -15.94 6.96
CA THR A 250 14.36 -16.48 8.27
C THR A 250 13.76 -15.41 9.14
N SER A 251 12.96 -15.81 10.14
CA SER A 251 12.39 -14.88 11.14
C SER A 251 13.50 -14.09 11.86
N ALA A 252 14.65 -14.73 12.16
CA ALA A 252 15.79 -14.05 12.79
C ALA A 252 16.41 -12.96 11.90
N GLU A 253 16.49 -13.18 10.60
CA GLU A 253 16.97 -12.17 9.64
C GLU A 253 16.00 -11.00 9.53
N LEU A 254 14.68 -11.25 9.58
CA LEU A 254 13.66 -10.21 9.57
C LEU A 254 13.72 -9.35 10.83
N LEU A 255 13.79 -9.96 12.00
CA LEU A 255 13.78 -9.25 13.29
C LEU A 255 14.99 -8.35 13.51
N ASN A 256 16.14 -8.71 12.93
CA ASN A 256 17.40 -7.98 13.05
C ASN A 256 17.74 -7.16 11.79
N GLY A 257 16.91 -7.27 10.76
CA GLY A 257 17.10 -6.57 9.49
C GLY A 257 16.54 -5.14 9.49
N PRO A 258 16.84 -4.37 8.44
CA PRO A 258 16.21 -3.07 8.22
C PRO A 258 14.74 -3.24 7.80
N ALA A 259 13.96 -2.15 7.92
CA ALA A 259 12.63 -2.08 7.35
C ALA A 259 12.63 -2.44 5.86
N CYS A 260 11.72 -3.31 5.44
CA CYS A 260 11.60 -3.74 4.04
C CYS A 260 10.21 -4.30 3.74
N ASP A 261 9.87 -4.35 2.45
CA ASP A 261 8.72 -5.12 1.98
C ASP A 261 9.06 -6.61 1.96
N ILE A 262 8.19 -7.41 2.55
CA ILE A 262 8.28 -8.85 2.57
C ILE A 262 7.18 -9.44 1.69
N VAL A 263 7.56 -10.39 0.87
CA VAL A 263 6.64 -11.20 0.08
C VAL A 263 6.37 -12.49 0.85
N TRP A 264 5.16 -12.65 1.30
CA TRP A 264 4.65 -13.82 1.99
C TRP A 264 3.86 -14.69 1.02
N LEU A 265 4.33 -15.91 0.78
CA LEU A 265 3.70 -16.86 -0.13
C LEU A 265 3.16 -18.06 0.63
N LYS A 266 1.96 -18.52 0.29
CA LYS A 266 1.47 -19.83 0.72
C LYS A 266 2.09 -20.95 -0.11
N ARG A 267 2.39 -22.05 0.53
CA ARG A 267 2.81 -23.31 -0.11
C ARG A 267 1.64 -24.27 -0.24
#